data_cd84bab1e51d79d169059e8576e4512c
#
_entry.id   cd84bab1e51d79d169059e8576e4512c
#
_cell.length_a   1.000
_cell.length_b   1.000
_cell.length_c   1.000
_cell.angle_alpha   90.00
_cell.angle_beta   90.00
_cell.angle_gamma   90.00
#
_symmetry.space_group_name_H-M   'P 1'
#
loop_
_entity.id
_entity.type
_entity.pdbx_description
1 polymer ?
#
loop_
_entity_poly.entity_id
_entity_poly.type
_entity_poly.pdbx_seq_one_letter_code
_entity_poly.pdbx_strand_id
1 'polypeptide(L)'
;MTCISEWHFVIPEYRDSRILKHLYAKKLEIQALKLKEPQKYDIISDDFDIIIKTAEDFSNEIYRYILHDISEEKINIDFVREYNADITKCDSLKVANVKRKIKAIMHCDENDKDFKLVVEAYITSYMKGLEILQELNTTWPAVYQEIYDLMEAYKNKVHKQSLMNRDKSVNKELFDQIMDNFQCSLKDIKGLSEASQIELCEDIIAGWLADCNLEFKE
;
A
#
# COMPACT_ATOMS: atom_id res chain seq x y z
N MET A 1 -38.88 -17.93 5.23
CA MET A 1 -38.47 -18.06 3.82
C MET A 1 -37.51 -16.94 3.52
N THR A 2 -36.32 -17.22 3.03
CA THR A 2 -35.30 -16.20 2.75
C THR A 2 -35.63 -15.60 1.38
N CYS A 3 -35.91 -14.30 1.31
CA CYS A 3 -36.17 -13.61 0.05
C CYS A 3 -34.88 -13.11 -0.58
N ILE A 4 -34.82 -13.10 -1.91
CA ILE A 4 -33.71 -12.53 -2.68
C ILE A 4 -33.97 -11.02 -2.80
N SER A 5 -33.14 -10.21 -2.12
CA SER A 5 -33.19 -8.75 -2.17
C SER A 5 -32.22 -8.15 -3.18
N GLU A 6 -31.13 -8.86 -3.47
CA GLU A 6 -30.08 -8.36 -4.35
C GLU A 6 -29.54 -9.46 -5.26
N TRP A 7 -29.22 -9.09 -6.48
CA TRP A 7 -28.50 -9.93 -7.43
C TRP A 7 -27.23 -9.21 -7.87
N HIS A 8 -26.07 -9.75 -7.49
CA HIS A 8 -24.78 -9.16 -7.84
C HIS A 8 -24.31 -9.72 -9.20
N PHE A 9 -24.13 -8.82 -10.15
CA PHE A 9 -23.62 -9.13 -11.48
C PHE A 9 -22.14 -8.74 -11.55
N VAL A 10 -21.25 -9.72 -11.44
CA VAL A 10 -19.80 -9.50 -11.41
C VAL A 10 -19.23 -9.48 -12.82
N ILE A 11 -18.51 -8.42 -13.19
CA ILE A 11 -17.84 -8.27 -14.49
C ILE A 11 -16.39 -7.87 -14.28
N PRO A 12 -15.45 -8.32 -15.14
CA PRO A 12 -14.02 -8.01 -14.98
C PRO A 12 -13.71 -6.50 -15.00
N GLU A 13 -14.36 -5.78 -15.90
CA GLU A 13 -14.16 -4.36 -16.10
C GLU A 13 -15.42 -3.69 -16.65
N TYR A 14 -15.67 -2.47 -16.21
CA TYR A 14 -16.82 -1.71 -16.62
C TYR A 14 -16.45 -0.61 -17.62
N ARG A 15 -16.76 -0.84 -18.92
CA ARG A 15 -16.46 0.15 -19.98
C ARG A 15 -17.67 0.56 -20.81
N ASP A 16 -18.83 -0.10 -20.66
CA ASP A 16 -19.95 0.12 -21.58
C ASP A 16 -21.26 0.45 -20.85
N SER A 17 -21.76 1.66 -21.07
CA SER A 17 -23.04 2.13 -20.50
C SER A 17 -24.25 1.30 -20.96
N ARG A 18 -24.13 0.49 -22.04
CA ARG A 18 -25.20 -0.40 -22.49
C ARG A 18 -25.49 -1.51 -21.50
N ILE A 19 -24.48 -1.96 -20.76
CA ILE A 19 -24.66 -2.96 -19.69
C ILE A 19 -25.60 -2.43 -18.61
N LEU A 20 -25.39 -1.19 -18.12
CA LEU A 20 -26.28 -0.57 -17.14
C LEU A 20 -27.72 -0.50 -17.62
N LYS A 21 -27.92 -0.04 -18.86
CA LYS A 21 -29.25 0.06 -19.45
C LYS A 21 -29.92 -1.32 -19.55
N HIS A 22 -29.17 -2.34 -19.93
CA HIS A 22 -29.66 -3.70 -20.03
C HIS A 22 -30.07 -4.26 -18.66
N LEU A 23 -29.23 -4.11 -17.64
CA LEU A 23 -29.53 -4.60 -16.29
C LEU A 23 -30.69 -3.84 -15.65
N TYR A 24 -30.77 -2.54 -15.87
CA TYR A 24 -31.94 -1.76 -15.43
C TYR A 24 -33.23 -2.24 -16.09
N ALA A 25 -33.21 -2.51 -17.40
CA ALA A 25 -34.36 -3.09 -18.10
C ALA A 25 -34.74 -4.48 -17.55
N LYS A 26 -33.77 -5.33 -17.22
CA LYS A 26 -33.99 -6.63 -16.58
C LYS A 26 -34.56 -6.49 -15.17
N LYS A 27 -34.12 -5.54 -14.37
CA LYS A 27 -34.73 -5.23 -13.07
C LYS A 27 -36.22 -4.91 -13.20
N LEU A 28 -36.56 -4.01 -14.11
CA LEU A 28 -37.96 -3.64 -14.38
C LEU A 28 -38.79 -4.84 -14.89
N GLU A 29 -38.23 -5.69 -15.75
CA GLU A 29 -38.88 -6.90 -16.23
C GLU A 29 -39.21 -7.88 -15.08
N ILE A 30 -38.25 -8.12 -14.18
CA ILE A 30 -38.43 -8.98 -12.99
C ILE A 30 -39.49 -8.42 -12.06
N GLN A 31 -39.47 -7.10 -11.79
CA GLN A 31 -40.49 -6.43 -10.97
C GLN A 31 -41.89 -6.53 -11.60
N ALA A 32 -41.99 -6.37 -12.92
CA ALA A 32 -43.26 -6.52 -13.65
C ALA A 32 -43.77 -7.98 -13.63
N LEU A 33 -42.91 -8.99 -13.75
CA LEU A 33 -43.27 -10.39 -13.64
C LEU A 33 -43.75 -10.74 -12.21
N LYS A 34 -43.12 -10.19 -11.17
CA LYS A 34 -43.58 -10.36 -9.78
C LYS A 34 -44.98 -9.80 -9.57
N LEU A 35 -45.29 -8.64 -10.14
CA LEU A 35 -46.62 -8.06 -10.07
C LEU A 35 -47.69 -8.89 -10.80
N LYS A 36 -47.32 -9.56 -11.91
CA LYS A 36 -48.24 -10.40 -12.66
C LYS A 36 -48.49 -11.77 -12.05
N GLU A 37 -47.43 -12.39 -11.53
CA GLU A 37 -47.44 -13.75 -11.01
C GLU A 37 -46.81 -13.79 -9.57
N PRO A 38 -47.41 -13.14 -8.57
CA PRO A 38 -46.78 -12.96 -7.26
C PRO A 38 -46.46 -14.27 -6.55
N GLN A 39 -47.25 -15.30 -6.72
CA GLN A 39 -47.01 -16.62 -6.13
C GLN A 39 -45.79 -17.36 -6.72
N LYS A 40 -45.47 -17.07 -7.96
CA LYS A 40 -44.30 -17.71 -8.63
C LYS A 40 -42.99 -17.02 -8.31
N TYR A 41 -43.06 -15.75 -8.00
CA TYR A 41 -41.91 -14.89 -7.71
C TYR A 41 -41.88 -14.40 -6.25
N ASP A 42 -42.50 -15.16 -5.32
CA ASP A 42 -42.58 -14.83 -3.89
C ASP A 42 -41.21 -14.82 -3.19
N ILE A 43 -40.23 -15.53 -3.78
CA ILE A 43 -38.83 -15.53 -3.30
C ILE A 43 -38.08 -14.22 -3.60
N ILE A 44 -38.61 -13.35 -4.46
CA ILE A 44 -38.00 -12.08 -4.80
C ILE A 44 -38.57 -10.99 -3.88
N SER A 45 -37.71 -10.24 -3.20
CA SER A 45 -38.11 -9.11 -2.34
C SER A 45 -38.78 -7.98 -3.13
N ASP A 46 -39.61 -7.18 -2.49
CA ASP A 46 -40.24 -6.00 -3.13
C ASP A 46 -39.23 -4.90 -3.43
N ASP A 47 -38.15 -4.84 -2.67
CA ASP A 47 -37.01 -3.94 -2.82
C ASP A 47 -35.85 -4.56 -3.63
N PHE A 48 -36.11 -5.63 -4.40
CA PHE A 48 -35.13 -6.31 -5.21
C PHE A 48 -34.32 -5.37 -6.11
N ASP A 49 -33.00 -5.50 -6.07
CA ASP A 49 -32.07 -4.76 -6.91
C ASP A 49 -31.06 -5.65 -7.66
N ILE A 50 -30.51 -5.12 -8.76
CA ILE A 50 -29.40 -5.72 -9.49
C ILE A 50 -28.22 -4.78 -9.36
N ILE A 51 -27.18 -5.25 -8.66
CA ILE A 51 -25.97 -4.50 -8.38
C ILE A 51 -24.86 -4.99 -9.31
N ILE A 52 -24.18 -4.06 -9.97
CA ILE A 52 -22.98 -4.39 -10.75
C ILE A 52 -21.80 -4.28 -9.82
N LYS A 53 -20.97 -5.31 -9.83
CA LYS A 53 -19.68 -5.35 -9.16
C LYS A 53 -18.59 -5.59 -10.19
N THR A 54 -17.53 -4.84 -10.12
CA THR A 54 -16.31 -5.13 -10.87
C THR A 54 -15.50 -6.21 -10.16
N ALA A 55 -14.51 -6.78 -10.86
CA ALA A 55 -13.58 -7.71 -10.23
C ALA A 55 -12.84 -7.05 -9.04
N GLU A 56 -12.60 -5.74 -9.12
CA GLU A 56 -11.98 -4.95 -8.05
C GLU A 56 -12.89 -4.80 -6.83
N ASP A 57 -14.17 -4.44 -7.03
CA ASP A 57 -15.16 -4.36 -5.93
C ASP A 57 -15.31 -5.69 -5.22
N PHE A 58 -15.37 -6.79 -6.00
CA PHE A 58 -15.51 -8.13 -5.47
C PHE A 58 -14.24 -8.58 -4.74
N SER A 59 -13.07 -8.27 -5.28
CA SER A 59 -11.79 -8.54 -4.62
C SER A 59 -11.69 -7.79 -3.29
N ASN A 60 -12.04 -6.51 -3.25
CA ASN A 60 -12.01 -5.71 -2.03
C ASN A 60 -12.97 -6.25 -0.95
N GLU A 61 -14.15 -6.73 -1.34
CA GLU A 61 -15.09 -7.37 -0.41
C GLU A 61 -14.56 -8.71 0.13
N ILE A 62 -14.03 -9.56 -0.75
CA ILE A 62 -13.42 -10.83 -0.34
C ILE A 62 -12.23 -10.56 0.58
N TYR A 63 -11.36 -9.61 0.23
CA TYR A 63 -10.23 -9.26 1.08
C TYR A 63 -10.66 -8.72 2.44
N ARG A 64 -11.70 -7.89 2.51
CA ARG A 64 -12.25 -7.45 3.80
C ARG A 64 -12.79 -8.62 4.63
N TYR A 65 -13.48 -9.58 4.01
CA TYR A 65 -13.97 -10.78 4.67
C TYR A 65 -12.82 -11.66 5.15
N ILE A 66 -11.86 -11.94 4.28
CA ILE A 66 -10.68 -12.75 4.63
C ILE A 66 -9.90 -12.06 5.75
N LEU A 67 -9.70 -10.76 5.69
CA LEU A 67 -8.99 -10.01 6.74
C LEU A 67 -9.79 -9.95 8.05
N HIS A 68 -11.12 -9.94 8.00
CA HIS A 68 -11.95 -9.96 9.20
C HIS A 68 -11.94 -11.35 9.87
N ASP A 69 -11.98 -12.43 9.09
CA ASP A 69 -11.88 -13.81 9.60
C ASP A 69 -10.46 -14.18 10.05
N ILE A 70 -9.45 -13.63 9.35
CA ILE A 70 -8.04 -13.83 9.71
C ILE A 70 -7.62 -12.97 10.92
N SER A 71 -8.47 -12.05 11.39
CA SER A 71 -8.18 -11.25 12.59
C SER A 71 -8.06 -12.11 13.88
N GLU A 72 -8.51 -13.35 13.87
CA GLU A 72 -8.28 -14.31 14.95
C GLU A 72 -7.03 -15.19 14.73
N GLU A 73 -6.61 -15.47 13.50
CA GLU A 73 -5.32 -16.09 13.21
C GLU A 73 -4.35 -15.00 12.72
N LYS A 74 -3.33 -14.69 13.54
CA LYS A 74 -2.26 -13.77 13.18
C LYS A 74 -1.53 -14.30 11.95
N ILE A 75 -1.87 -13.83 10.76
CA ILE A 75 -1.01 -14.04 9.60
C ILE A 75 0.30 -13.32 9.91
N ASN A 76 1.34 -14.09 10.05
CA ASN A 76 2.67 -13.56 10.29
C ASN A 76 3.36 -13.46 8.92
N ILE A 77 3.23 -12.31 8.27
CA ILE A 77 3.92 -12.03 7.01
C ILE A 77 5.34 -11.65 7.39
N ASP A 78 6.29 -12.44 6.94
CA ASP A 78 7.70 -12.22 7.19
C ASP A 78 8.44 -11.96 5.87
N PHE A 79 9.01 -10.77 5.75
CA PHE A 79 9.80 -10.33 4.61
C PHE A 79 11.30 -10.27 4.92
N VAL A 80 11.72 -10.73 6.10
CA VAL A 80 13.14 -10.76 6.47
C VAL A 80 13.85 -11.78 5.58
N ARG A 81 14.65 -11.28 4.67
CA ARG A 81 15.44 -12.10 3.75
C ARG A 81 16.76 -11.44 3.40
N GLU A 82 17.79 -12.26 3.21
CA GLU A 82 19.02 -11.77 2.59
C GLU A 82 18.72 -11.32 1.15
N TYR A 83 19.14 -10.10 0.84
CA TYR A 83 18.97 -9.51 -0.47
C TYR A 83 20.35 -9.07 -1.02
N ASN A 84 20.79 -9.73 -2.09
CA ASN A 84 22.04 -9.40 -2.76
C ASN A 84 21.73 -8.56 -4.00
N ALA A 85 21.61 -7.23 -3.81
CA ALA A 85 21.38 -6.31 -4.90
C ALA A 85 22.63 -6.17 -5.78
N ASP A 86 22.42 -6.20 -7.09
CA ASP A 86 23.41 -5.66 -8.02
C ASP A 86 23.23 -4.14 -8.10
N ILE A 87 23.91 -3.42 -7.24
CA ILE A 87 23.82 -1.94 -7.10
C ILE A 87 24.12 -1.25 -8.42
N THR A 88 24.85 -1.86 -9.34
CA THR A 88 25.15 -1.30 -10.65
C THR A 88 23.91 -1.15 -11.54
N LYS A 89 22.83 -1.86 -11.23
CA LYS A 89 21.52 -1.76 -11.90
C LYS A 89 20.62 -0.67 -11.35
N CYS A 90 20.98 -0.06 -10.22
CA CYS A 90 20.22 1.03 -9.67
C CYS A 90 20.38 2.29 -10.53
N ASP A 91 19.28 3.03 -10.70
CA ASP A 91 19.30 4.31 -11.42
C ASP A 91 20.32 5.26 -10.79
N SER A 92 21.21 5.81 -11.63
CA SER A 92 22.29 6.70 -11.21
C SER A 92 21.79 7.95 -10.48
N LEU A 93 20.60 8.45 -10.83
CA LEU A 93 19.98 9.60 -10.16
C LEU A 93 19.54 9.22 -8.73
N LYS A 94 18.98 8.02 -8.55
CA LYS A 94 18.60 7.51 -7.22
C LYS A 94 19.84 7.35 -6.33
N VAL A 95 20.89 6.75 -6.88
CA VAL A 95 22.18 6.61 -6.19
C VAL A 95 22.75 7.98 -5.77
N ALA A 96 22.73 8.97 -6.67
CA ALA A 96 23.20 10.31 -6.37
C ALA A 96 22.38 10.98 -5.27
N ASN A 97 21.05 10.81 -5.29
CA ASN A 97 20.16 11.33 -4.25
C ASN A 97 20.47 10.74 -2.88
N VAL A 98 20.59 9.40 -2.78
CA VAL A 98 20.96 8.72 -1.53
C VAL A 98 22.30 9.22 -1.02
N LYS A 99 23.34 9.26 -1.87
CA LYS A 99 24.68 9.75 -1.48
C LYS A 99 24.62 11.16 -0.90
N ARG A 100 23.99 12.10 -1.60
CA ARG A 100 23.86 13.49 -1.18
C ARG A 100 23.21 13.61 0.21
N LYS A 101 22.12 12.88 0.43
CA LYS A 101 21.35 12.95 1.67
C LYS A 101 22.06 12.26 2.83
N ILE A 102 22.63 11.10 2.62
CA ILE A 102 23.43 10.41 3.65
C ILE A 102 24.65 11.27 4.05
N LYS A 103 25.30 11.94 3.10
CA LYS A 103 26.36 12.89 3.39
C LYS A 103 25.90 14.03 4.30
N ALA A 104 24.70 14.60 4.02
CA ALA A 104 24.12 15.65 4.85
C ALA A 104 23.70 15.18 6.25
N ILE A 105 23.32 13.90 6.41
CA ILE A 105 22.96 13.28 7.68
C ILE A 105 24.20 12.95 8.50
N MET A 106 25.21 12.32 7.88
CA MET A 106 26.41 11.84 8.58
C MET A 106 27.47 12.94 8.82
N HIS A 107 27.40 14.06 8.09
CA HIS A 107 28.42 15.13 8.12
C HIS A 107 29.85 14.61 7.87
N CYS A 108 30.01 13.65 6.95
CA CYS A 108 31.28 12.98 6.67
C CYS A 108 31.76 13.21 5.23
N ASP A 109 33.03 12.85 4.95
CA ASP A 109 33.59 12.88 3.61
C ASP A 109 33.15 11.66 2.79
N GLU A 110 32.97 11.85 1.47
CA GLU A 110 32.59 10.75 0.55
C GLU A 110 33.65 9.65 0.42
N ASN A 111 34.90 9.92 0.82
CA ASN A 111 35.96 8.93 0.87
C ASN A 111 35.94 8.07 2.13
N ASP A 112 35.13 8.46 3.12
CA ASP A 112 34.96 7.69 4.36
C ASP A 112 34.44 6.28 4.02
N LYS A 113 35.01 5.28 4.70
CA LYS A 113 34.62 3.88 4.52
C LYS A 113 33.21 3.64 5.06
N ASP A 114 32.87 4.22 6.20
CA ASP A 114 31.56 4.03 6.83
C ASP A 114 30.46 4.71 6.00
N PHE A 115 30.77 5.87 5.41
CA PHE A 115 29.88 6.52 4.46
C PHE A 115 29.51 5.61 3.28
N LYS A 116 30.54 4.98 2.67
CA LYS A 116 30.30 4.07 1.53
C LYS A 116 29.42 2.89 1.91
N LEU A 117 29.70 2.28 3.07
CA LEU A 117 28.92 1.13 3.57
C LEU A 117 27.46 1.52 3.84
N VAL A 118 27.20 2.68 4.46
CA VAL A 118 25.84 3.17 4.73
C VAL A 118 25.11 3.48 3.43
N VAL A 119 25.76 4.12 2.46
CA VAL A 119 25.16 4.39 1.15
C VAL A 119 24.79 3.08 0.44
N GLU A 120 25.69 2.11 0.43
CA GLU A 120 25.43 0.78 -0.18
C GLU A 120 24.25 0.07 0.51
N ALA A 121 24.18 0.13 1.84
CA ALA A 121 23.07 -0.43 2.60
C ALA A 121 21.73 0.20 2.18
N TYR A 122 21.63 1.53 2.16
CA TYR A 122 20.38 2.21 1.76
C TYR A 122 20.00 2.00 0.29
N ILE A 123 20.97 1.87 -0.64
CA ILE A 123 20.66 1.52 -2.03
C ILE A 123 20.12 0.09 -2.10
N THR A 124 20.68 -0.83 -1.33
CA THR A 124 20.22 -2.21 -1.23
C THR A 124 18.81 -2.28 -0.66
N SER A 125 18.53 -1.56 0.45
CA SER A 125 17.20 -1.46 1.04
C SER A 125 16.18 -0.84 0.06
N TYR A 126 16.56 0.18 -0.69
CA TYR A 126 15.71 0.76 -1.73
C TYR A 126 15.29 -0.27 -2.79
N MET A 127 16.26 -1.02 -3.33
CA MET A 127 15.99 -2.02 -4.36
C MET A 127 15.14 -3.18 -3.80
N LYS A 128 15.45 -3.64 -2.59
CA LYS A 128 14.67 -4.65 -1.87
C LYS A 128 13.25 -4.19 -1.62
N GLY A 129 13.08 -2.95 -1.18
CA GLY A 129 11.77 -2.36 -0.90
C GLY A 129 10.85 -2.32 -2.13
N LEU A 130 11.38 -2.05 -3.32
CA LEU A 130 10.60 -2.09 -4.57
C LEU A 130 10.04 -3.50 -4.82
N GLU A 131 10.85 -4.55 -4.62
CA GLU A 131 10.41 -5.94 -4.81
C GLU A 131 9.39 -6.34 -3.74
N ILE A 132 9.62 -6.00 -2.47
CA ILE A 132 8.71 -6.32 -1.37
C ILE A 132 7.36 -5.64 -1.57
N LEU A 133 7.33 -4.35 -1.93
CA LEU A 133 6.08 -3.63 -2.18
C LEU A 133 5.31 -4.23 -3.38
N GLN A 134 6.02 -4.67 -4.42
CA GLN A 134 5.40 -5.36 -5.54
C GLN A 134 4.83 -6.73 -5.14
N GLU A 135 5.55 -7.50 -4.31
CA GLU A 135 5.09 -8.78 -3.77
C GLU A 135 3.87 -8.60 -2.87
N LEU A 136 3.89 -7.60 -1.97
CA LEU A 136 2.73 -7.24 -1.15
C LEU A 136 1.51 -6.90 -1.98
N ASN A 137 1.67 -6.07 -3.00
CA ASN A 137 0.57 -5.67 -3.87
C ASN A 137 -0.06 -6.85 -4.61
N THR A 138 0.74 -7.87 -4.94
CA THR A 138 0.24 -9.05 -5.66
C THR A 138 -0.32 -10.13 -4.74
N THR A 139 0.28 -10.32 -3.57
CA THR A 139 -0.03 -11.44 -2.67
C THR A 139 -0.95 -11.02 -1.52
N TRP A 140 -0.79 -9.77 -1.02
CA TRP A 140 -1.49 -9.23 0.14
C TRP A 140 -1.99 -7.79 -0.11
N PRO A 141 -2.84 -7.57 -1.13
CA PRO A 141 -3.20 -6.23 -1.59
C PRO A 141 -3.86 -5.36 -0.52
N ALA A 142 -4.58 -5.93 0.44
CA ALA A 142 -5.17 -5.15 1.53
C ALA A 142 -4.10 -4.63 2.51
N VAL A 143 -3.12 -5.45 2.87
CA VAL A 143 -1.97 -5.02 3.69
C VAL A 143 -1.14 -3.99 2.93
N TYR A 144 -0.92 -4.22 1.63
CA TYR A 144 -0.26 -3.24 0.76
C TYR A 144 -0.98 -1.90 0.77
N GLN A 145 -2.30 -1.88 0.66
CA GLN A 145 -3.06 -0.63 0.63
C GLN A 145 -2.94 0.14 1.96
N GLU A 146 -3.00 -0.56 3.11
CA GLU A 146 -2.77 0.08 4.41
C GLU A 146 -1.37 0.68 4.52
N ILE A 147 -0.34 -0.06 4.07
CA ILE A 147 1.05 0.43 4.03
C ILE A 147 1.16 1.63 3.10
N TYR A 148 0.58 1.54 1.89
CA TYR A 148 0.64 2.61 0.90
C TYR A 148 -0.01 3.90 1.40
N ASP A 149 -1.18 3.82 2.01
CA ASP A 149 -1.89 4.98 2.58
C ASP A 149 -1.07 5.63 3.70
N LEU A 150 -0.44 4.80 4.54
CA LEU A 150 0.46 5.26 5.60
C LEU A 150 1.71 5.94 5.01
N MET A 151 2.33 5.33 4.00
CA MET A 151 3.49 5.89 3.28
C MET A 151 3.18 7.27 2.70
N GLU A 152 2.05 7.43 2.01
CA GLU A 152 1.66 8.70 1.39
C GLU A 152 1.34 9.78 2.45
N ALA A 153 0.67 9.41 3.53
CA ALA A 153 0.40 10.33 4.63
C ALA A 153 1.70 10.82 5.30
N TYR A 154 2.63 9.91 5.58
CA TYR A 154 3.92 10.24 6.17
C TYR A 154 4.85 10.99 5.23
N LYS A 155 4.94 10.61 3.97
CA LYS A 155 5.74 11.27 2.94
C LYS A 155 5.47 12.79 2.91
N ASN A 156 4.20 13.17 2.90
CA ASN A 156 3.81 14.59 2.92
C ASN A 156 4.21 15.31 4.23
N LYS A 157 4.08 14.62 5.38
CA LYS A 157 4.48 15.15 6.69
C LYS A 157 5.99 15.35 6.75
N VAL A 158 6.73 14.33 6.38
CA VAL A 158 8.20 14.27 6.44
C VAL A 158 8.82 15.28 5.48
N HIS A 159 8.30 15.40 4.26
CA HIS A 159 8.73 16.42 3.31
C HIS A 159 8.60 17.84 3.88
N LYS A 160 7.47 18.15 4.52
CA LYS A 160 7.28 19.45 5.18
C LYS A 160 8.26 19.65 6.32
N GLN A 161 8.48 18.64 7.17
CA GLN A 161 9.42 18.73 8.29
C GLN A 161 10.85 18.97 7.80
N SER A 162 11.30 18.25 6.79
CA SER A 162 12.65 18.40 6.23
C SER A 162 12.86 19.77 5.58
N LEU A 163 11.86 20.34 4.90
CA LEU A 163 11.93 21.68 4.34
C LEU A 163 11.95 22.78 5.41
N MET A 164 11.28 22.56 6.54
CA MET A 164 11.25 23.52 7.66
C MET A 164 12.53 23.50 8.49
N ASN A 165 13.27 22.38 8.46
CA ASN A 165 14.56 22.31 9.12
C ASN A 165 15.57 23.23 8.42
N ARG A 166 16.11 24.21 9.17
CA ARG A 166 17.11 25.15 8.66
C ARG A 166 18.51 24.93 9.24
N ASP A 167 18.61 24.07 10.25
CA ASP A 167 19.86 23.77 10.93
C ASP A 167 20.37 22.39 10.50
N LYS A 168 21.49 22.37 9.78
CA LYS A 168 22.11 21.14 9.33
C LYS A 168 22.67 20.28 10.48
N SER A 169 22.98 20.88 11.63
CA SER A 169 23.51 20.15 12.78
C SER A 169 22.52 19.14 13.37
N VAL A 170 21.21 19.34 13.13
CA VAL A 170 20.13 18.44 13.60
C VAL A 170 19.65 17.44 12.54
N ASN A 171 20.30 17.36 11.36
CA ASN A 171 19.87 16.46 10.30
C ASN A 171 19.79 15.00 10.76
N LYS A 172 20.79 14.54 11.53
CA LYS A 172 20.81 13.17 12.06
C LYS A 172 19.66 12.94 13.04
N GLU A 173 19.46 13.85 13.98
CA GLU A 173 18.36 13.75 14.95
C GLU A 173 17.00 13.75 14.26
N LEU A 174 16.81 14.61 13.26
CA LEU A 174 15.59 14.65 12.46
C LEU A 174 15.37 13.32 11.72
N PHE A 175 16.42 12.76 11.14
CA PHE A 175 16.34 11.48 10.44
C PHE A 175 15.96 10.33 11.40
N ASP A 176 16.63 10.26 12.55
CA ASP A 176 16.34 9.25 13.58
C ASP A 176 14.89 9.37 14.08
N GLN A 177 14.39 10.58 14.32
CA GLN A 177 12.98 10.83 14.68
C GLN A 177 11.99 10.40 13.60
N ILE A 178 12.33 10.59 12.32
CA ILE A 178 11.50 10.15 11.21
C ILE A 178 11.41 8.63 11.18
N MET A 179 12.54 7.94 11.32
CA MET A 179 12.62 6.48 11.39
C MET A 179 11.76 5.94 12.53
N ASP A 180 11.98 6.42 13.76
CA ASP A 180 11.28 5.96 14.95
C ASP A 180 9.75 6.17 14.84
N ASN A 181 9.33 7.35 14.41
CA ASN A 181 7.91 7.67 14.26
C ASN A 181 7.23 6.81 13.20
N PHE A 182 7.89 6.57 12.08
CA PHE A 182 7.33 5.76 11.01
C PHE A 182 7.27 4.29 11.41
N GLN A 183 8.33 3.76 12.04
CA GLN A 183 8.35 2.41 12.57
C GLN A 183 7.23 2.20 13.62
N CYS A 184 7.01 3.17 14.51
CA CYS A 184 5.90 3.10 15.46
C CYS A 184 4.53 3.02 14.77
N SER A 185 4.35 3.73 13.66
CA SER A 185 3.09 3.71 12.91
C SER A 185 2.87 2.41 12.13
N LEU A 186 3.94 1.74 11.70
CA LEU A 186 3.86 0.42 11.06
C LEU A 186 3.39 -0.67 12.04
N LYS A 187 3.56 -0.48 13.37
CA LYS A 187 3.09 -1.45 14.39
C LYS A 187 1.57 -1.60 14.42
N ASP A 188 0.85 -0.60 13.95
CA ASP A 188 -0.61 -0.64 13.89
C ASP A 188 -1.14 -1.47 12.70
N ILE A 189 -0.27 -1.80 11.73
CA ILE A 189 -0.64 -2.63 10.58
C ILE A 189 -0.70 -4.09 11.00
N LYS A 190 -1.89 -4.63 10.93
CA LYS A 190 -2.14 -6.03 11.27
C LYS A 190 -1.56 -6.97 10.22
N GLY A 191 -1.04 -8.11 10.66
CA GLY A 191 -0.55 -9.16 9.77
C GLY A 191 0.95 -9.10 9.46
N LEU A 192 1.68 -8.04 9.81
CA LEU A 192 3.13 -7.98 9.68
C LEU A 192 3.83 -8.46 10.94
N SER A 193 4.89 -9.28 10.80
CA SER A 193 5.79 -9.60 11.89
C SER A 193 6.55 -8.36 12.38
N GLU A 194 6.98 -8.33 13.63
CA GLU A 194 7.79 -7.21 14.16
C GLU A 194 9.09 -7.05 13.35
N ALA A 195 9.73 -8.15 12.97
CA ALA A 195 10.92 -8.12 12.14
C ALA A 195 10.63 -7.51 10.75
N SER A 196 9.51 -7.90 10.12
CA SER A 196 9.09 -7.33 8.83
C SER A 196 8.73 -5.85 8.92
N GLN A 197 8.19 -5.38 10.05
CA GLN A 197 7.91 -3.97 10.26
C GLN A 197 9.20 -3.14 10.31
N ILE A 198 10.25 -3.66 10.95
CA ILE A 198 11.57 -3.01 11.01
C ILE A 198 12.18 -2.93 9.62
N GLU A 199 12.28 -4.06 8.92
CA GLU A 199 12.82 -4.15 7.56
C GLU A 199 12.07 -3.22 6.59
N LEU A 200 10.75 -3.30 6.60
CA LEU A 200 9.90 -2.49 5.72
C LEU A 200 10.04 -0.98 6.02
N CYS A 201 10.24 -0.59 7.28
CA CYS A 201 10.53 0.78 7.65
C CYS A 201 11.80 1.28 6.96
N GLU A 202 12.90 0.52 7.06
CA GLU A 202 14.17 0.87 6.42
C GLU A 202 14.05 0.93 4.90
N ASP A 203 13.37 -0.03 4.29
CA ASP A 203 13.18 -0.12 2.85
C ASP A 203 12.36 1.07 2.30
N ILE A 204 11.29 1.45 2.98
CA ILE A 204 10.45 2.61 2.61
C ILE A 204 11.22 3.92 2.76
N ILE A 205 11.93 4.10 3.87
CA ILE A 205 12.75 5.30 4.11
C ILE A 205 13.86 5.40 3.06
N ALA A 206 14.49 4.29 2.68
CA ALA A 206 15.46 4.25 1.58
C ALA A 206 14.82 4.74 0.26
N GLY A 207 13.56 4.37 -0.01
CA GLY A 207 12.78 4.87 -1.13
C GLY A 207 12.59 6.40 -1.06
N TRP A 208 12.25 6.95 0.09
CA TRP A 208 12.11 8.40 0.26
C TRP A 208 13.42 9.16 0.09
N LEU A 209 14.54 8.56 0.50
CA LEU A 209 15.87 9.10 0.22
C LEU A 209 16.17 9.10 -1.28
N ALA A 210 15.88 8.02 -1.98
CA ALA A 210 16.12 7.88 -3.41
C ALA A 210 15.21 8.81 -4.26
N ASP A 211 13.95 8.99 -3.86
CA ASP A 211 12.92 9.71 -4.62
C ASP A 211 12.81 11.21 -4.29
N CYS A 212 13.76 11.77 -3.55
CA CYS A 212 13.74 13.20 -3.14
C CYS A 212 12.54 13.62 -2.29
N ASN A 213 11.89 12.70 -1.60
CA ASN A 213 10.80 13.01 -0.67
C ASN A 213 11.32 13.48 0.70
N LEU A 214 12.56 13.17 1.02
CA LEU A 214 13.33 13.66 2.16
C LEU A 214 14.41 14.61 1.67
N GLU A 215 14.47 15.80 2.24
CA GLU A 215 15.53 16.77 1.96
C GLU A 215 16.26 17.16 3.25
N PHE A 216 17.58 17.21 3.20
CA PHE A 216 18.45 17.62 4.30
C PHE A 216 19.30 18.80 3.85
N LYS A 217 19.58 19.70 4.79
CA LYS A 217 20.46 20.86 4.50
C LYS A 217 21.93 20.41 4.43
N GLU A 218 22.62 20.86 3.39
CA GLU A 218 24.05 20.62 3.17
C GLU A 218 24.93 21.65 3.93
#